data_376261f97b8b91ee9fa23b2c510b5066
#
_entry.id   376261f97b8b91ee9fa23b2c510b5066
#
_cell.length_a   1.000
_cell.length_b   1.000
_cell.length_c   1.000
_cell.angle_alpha   90.00
_cell.angle_beta   90.00
_cell.angle_gamma   90.00
#
_symmetry.space_group_name_H-M   'P 1'
#
loop_
_entity.id
_entity.type
_entity.pdbx_description
1 polymer ?
#
loop_
_entity_poly.entity_id
_entity_poly.type
_entity_poly.pdbx_seq_one_letter_code
_entity_poly.pdbx_strand_id
1 'polypeptide(L)'
;MTITKQTVADKIAAYLHHEITPAQLVDWAERALMDGELAESDSATISAVIARLGVADVRAFGLAWDDCEQLLHQLGFSPRVEVVAA
;
A
#
# COMPACT_ATOMS: atom_id res chain seq x y z
N MET A 1 -8.95 2.41 14.54
CA MET A 1 -9.16 2.89 13.17
C MET A 1 -9.41 1.70 12.26
N THR A 2 -10.47 1.76 11.49
CA THR A 2 -10.78 0.69 10.54
C THR A 2 -10.01 0.89 9.24
N ILE A 3 -9.30 -0.14 8.82
CA ILE A 3 -8.49 -0.12 7.59
C ILE A 3 -9.27 -0.82 6.49
N THR A 4 -9.59 -0.07 5.46
CA THR A 4 -10.32 -0.57 4.29
C THR A 4 -9.37 -0.71 3.09
N LYS A 5 -9.87 -1.30 2.00
CA LYS A 5 -9.11 -1.34 0.76
C LYS A 5 -8.73 0.06 0.29
N GLN A 6 -9.64 1.04 0.46
CA GLN A 6 -9.37 2.43 0.10
C GLN A 6 -8.24 3.02 0.95
N THR A 7 -8.21 2.72 2.25
CA THR A 7 -7.14 3.20 3.14
C THR A 7 -5.77 2.74 2.63
N VAL A 8 -5.65 1.46 2.27
CA VAL A 8 -4.40 0.90 1.77
C VAL A 8 -4.04 1.49 0.40
N ALA A 9 -5.03 1.61 -0.49
CA ALA A 9 -4.80 2.19 -1.82
C ALA A 9 -4.30 3.65 -1.70
N ASP A 10 -4.84 4.42 -0.76
CA ASP A 10 -4.40 5.80 -0.53
C ASP A 10 -2.94 5.85 -0.07
N LYS A 11 -2.50 4.89 0.74
CA LYS A 11 -1.10 4.81 1.17
C LYS A 11 -0.17 4.46 0.01
N ILE A 12 -0.57 3.53 -0.84
CA ILE A 12 0.21 3.17 -2.02
C ILE A 12 0.30 4.39 -2.96
N ALA A 13 -0.80 5.10 -3.16
CA ALA A 13 -0.82 6.31 -3.98
C ALA A 13 0.11 7.39 -3.42
N ALA A 14 0.09 7.61 -2.10
CA ALA A 14 0.99 8.56 -1.45
C ALA A 14 2.45 8.20 -1.67
N TYR A 15 2.77 6.92 -1.60
CA TYR A 15 4.12 6.44 -1.88
C TYR A 15 4.52 6.71 -3.35
N LEU A 16 3.62 6.41 -4.29
CA LEU A 16 3.88 6.64 -5.72
C LEU A 16 4.02 8.12 -6.06
N HIS A 17 3.33 8.99 -5.33
CA HIS A 17 3.42 10.45 -5.51
C HIS A 17 4.57 11.07 -4.72
N HIS A 18 5.41 10.25 -4.08
CA HIS A 18 6.54 10.70 -3.25
C HIS A 18 6.12 11.57 -2.06
N GLU A 19 4.89 11.41 -1.59
CA GLU A 19 4.40 12.11 -0.39
C GLU A 19 4.90 11.45 0.88
N ILE A 20 5.20 10.15 0.81
CA ILE A 20 5.80 9.40 1.92
C ILE A 20 6.99 8.60 1.41
N THR A 21 7.95 8.36 2.30
CA THR A 21 9.13 7.55 2.00
C THR A 21 8.83 6.06 2.16
N PRO A 22 9.68 5.17 1.60
CA PRO A 22 9.55 3.73 1.86
C PRO A 22 9.54 3.40 3.35
N ALA A 23 10.37 4.07 4.15
CA ALA A 23 10.42 3.84 5.59
C ALA A 23 9.10 4.22 6.27
N GLN A 24 8.48 5.32 5.84
CA GLN A 24 7.18 5.74 6.37
C GLN A 24 6.07 4.76 5.99
N LEU A 25 6.12 4.23 4.78
CA LEU A 25 5.16 3.24 4.32
C LEU A 25 5.27 1.96 5.14
N VAL A 26 6.50 1.48 5.38
CA VAL A 26 6.76 0.29 6.19
C VAL A 26 6.26 0.50 7.62
N ASP A 27 6.56 1.64 8.21
CA ASP A 27 6.12 1.97 9.56
C ASP A 27 4.60 1.94 9.67
N TRP A 28 3.92 2.55 8.71
CA TRP A 28 2.45 2.50 8.66
C TRP A 28 1.94 1.07 8.55
N ALA A 29 2.55 0.26 7.67
CA ALA A 29 2.13 -1.12 7.45
C ALA A 29 2.28 -1.96 8.72
N GLU A 30 3.39 -1.81 9.44
CA GLU A 30 3.62 -2.51 10.69
C GLU A 30 2.59 -2.14 11.75
N ARG A 31 2.30 -0.85 11.89
CA ARG A 31 1.28 -0.36 12.83
C ARG A 31 -0.10 -0.88 12.45
N ALA A 32 -0.41 -0.91 11.17
CA ALA A 32 -1.69 -1.39 10.67
C ALA A 32 -1.92 -2.86 11.03
N LEU A 33 -0.88 -3.69 10.91
CA LEU A 33 -0.97 -5.10 11.28
C LEU A 33 -1.08 -5.32 12.78
N MET A 34 -0.45 -4.46 13.58
CA MET A 34 -0.45 -4.59 15.03
C MET A 34 -1.70 -4.02 15.69
N ASP A 35 -2.10 -2.83 15.28
CA ASP A 35 -3.13 -2.05 15.98
C ASP A 35 -4.37 -1.74 15.14
N GLY A 36 -4.32 -1.97 13.83
CA GLY A 36 -5.42 -1.63 12.94
C GLY A 36 -6.52 -2.67 12.96
N GLU A 37 -7.76 -2.23 12.77
CA GLU A 37 -8.87 -3.12 12.52
C GLU A 37 -9.09 -3.21 11.02
N LEU A 38 -8.91 -4.41 10.46
CA LEU A 38 -9.12 -4.62 9.04
C LEU A 38 -10.61 -4.80 8.74
N ALA A 39 -11.09 -4.20 7.65
CA ALA A 39 -12.48 -4.36 7.22
C ALA A 39 -12.77 -5.87 7.06
N GLU A 40 -13.79 -6.35 7.76
CA GLU A 40 -14.03 -7.78 7.92
C GLU A 40 -14.21 -8.53 6.60
N SER A 41 -14.95 -7.93 5.66
CA SER A 41 -15.24 -8.55 4.37
C SER A 41 -14.00 -8.75 3.49
N ASP A 42 -12.97 -7.94 3.70
CA ASP A 42 -11.77 -7.94 2.85
C ASP A 42 -10.49 -8.19 3.64
N SER A 43 -10.60 -8.64 4.88
CA SER A 43 -9.46 -8.73 5.79
C SER A 43 -8.30 -9.56 5.25
N ALA A 44 -8.57 -10.66 4.57
CA ALA A 44 -7.50 -11.51 4.00
C ALA A 44 -6.71 -10.78 2.92
N THR A 45 -7.42 -10.10 2.01
CA THR A 45 -6.78 -9.32 0.94
C THR A 45 -6.00 -8.15 1.51
N ILE A 46 -6.61 -7.40 2.42
CA ILE A 46 -5.99 -6.23 3.06
C ILE A 46 -4.72 -6.66 3.82
N SER A 47 -4.82 -7.73 4.60
CA SER A 47 -3.70 -8.26 5.38
C SER A 47 -2.53 -8.67 4.47
N ALA A 48 -2.83 -9.38 3.37
CA ALA A 48 -1.80 -9.81 2.43
C ALA A 48 -1.08 -8.63 1.79
N VAL A 49 -1.83 -7.60 1.37
CA VAL A 49 -1.24 -6.40 0.77
C VAL A 49 -0.40 -5.63 1.79
N ILE A 50 -0.91 -5.43 3.00
CA ILE A 50 -0.16 -4.72 4.05
C ILE A 50 1.13 -5.47 4.41
N ALA A 51 1.08 -6.81 4.48
CA ALA A 51 2.27 -7.60 4.76
C ALA A 51 3.35 -7.40 3.67
N ARG A 52 2.94 -7.29 2.41
CA ARG A 52 3.87 -6.99 1.31
C ARG A 52 4.46 -5.59 1.44
N LEU A 53 3.66 -4.62 1.84
CA LEU A 53 4.14 -3.24 2.07
C LEU A 53 5.14 -3.18 3.24
N GLY A 54 4.96 -4.04 4.24
CA GLY A 54 5.81 -4.07 5.43
C GLY A 54 7.26 -4.48 5.18
N VAL A 55 7.57 -5.01 4.00
CA VAL A 55 8.95 -5.36 3.61
C VAL A 55 9.51 -4.47 2.51
N ALA A 56 8.84 -3.36 2.22
CA ALA A 56 9.23 -2.46 1.13
C ALA A 56 10.61 -1.81 1.31
N ASP A 57 11.08 -1.69 2.55
CA ASP A 57 12.40 -1.14 2.85
C ASP A 57 13.52 -2.19 2.79
N VAL A 58 13.17 -3.47 2.64
CA VAL A 58 14.15 -4.53 2.45
C VAL A 58 14.56 -4.53 0.98
N ARG A 59 15.86 -4.38 0.72
CA ARG A 59 16.38 -4.21 -0.64
C ARG A 59 15.89 -5.25 -1.64
N ALA A 60 15.79 -6.51 -1.22
CA ALA A 60 15.34 -7.60 -2.08
C ALA A 60 13.83 -7.56 -2.36
N PHE A 61 13.06 -6.80 -1.58
CA PHE A 61 11.60 -6.72 -1.68
C PHE A 61 11.11 -5.29 -1.89
N GLY A 62 11.96 -4.42 -2.43
CA GLY A 62 11.56 -3.05 -2.74
C GLY A 62 10.37 -2.99 -3.69
N LEU A 63 9.61 -1.91 -3.61
CA LEU A 63 8.44 -1.72 -4.45
C LEU A 63 8.80 -0.97 -5.74
N ALA A 64 8.65 -1.66 -6.88
CA ALA A 64 8.68 -1.03 -8.19
C ALA A 64 7.25 -0.63 -8.57
N TRP A 65 7.11 0.12 -9.66
CA TRP A 65 5.80 0.50 -10.20
C TRP A 65 4.90 -0.72 -10.42
N ASP A 66 5.45 -1.78 -11.03
CA ASP A 66 4.69 -3.00 -11.33
C ASP A 66 4.16 -3.66 -10.06
N ASP A 67 4.94 -3.65 -8.98
CA ASP A 67 4.51 -4.21 -7.70
C ASP A 67 3.33 -3.43 -7.13
N CYS A 68 3.40 -2.10 -7.18
CA CYS A 68 2.32 -1.24 -6.71
C CYS A 68 1.07 -1.42 -7.55
N GLU A 69 1.22 -1.55 -8.86
CA GLU A 69 0.11 -1.80 -9.76
C GLU A 69 -0.61 -3.11 -9.41
N GLN A 70 0.14 -4.19 -9.20
CA GLN A 70 -0.42 -5.48 -8.82
C GLN A 70 -1.15 -5.40 -7.48
N LEU A 71 -0.57 -4.72 -6.50
CA LEU A 71 -1.21 -4.56 -5.19
C LEU A 71 -2.51 -3.77 -5.28
N LEU A 72 -2.53 -2.71 -6.08
CA LEU A 72 -3.74 -1.94 -6.31
C LEU A 72 -4.82 -2.78 -6.99
N HIS A 73 -4.43 -3.62 -7.96
CA HIS A 73 -5.36 -4.55 -8.62
C HIS A 73 -5.96 -5.55 -7.63
N GLN A 74 -5.15 -6.07 -6.72
CA GLN A 74 -5.65 -6.97 -5.67
C GLN A 74 -6.68 -6.29 -4.78
N LEU A 75 -6.54 -4.99 -4.57
CA LEU A 75 -7.47 -4.18 -3.79
C LEU A 75 -8.71 -3.76 -4.60
N GLY A 76 -8.74 -4.04 -5.90
CA GLY A 76 -9.86 -3.70 -6.77
C GLY A 76 -9.73 -2.33 -7.43
N PHE A 77 -8.52 -1.76 -7.48
CA PHE A 77 -8.27 -0.46 -8.08
C PHE A 77 -7.34 -0.58 -9.29
N SER A 78 -7.48 0.35 -10.22
CA SER A 78 -6.57 0.46 -11.36
C SER A 78 -5.83 1.79 -11.26
N PRO A 79 -4.49 1.78 -11.22
CA PRO A 79 -3.74 3.03 -11.17
C PRO A 79 -3.86 3.78 -12.50
N ARG A 80 -3.90 5.10 -12.40
CA ARG A 80 -3.92 5.97 -13.57
C ARG A 80 -2.66 6.82 -13.57
N VAL A 81 -1.96 6.86 -14.69
CA VAL A 81 -0.80 7.71 -14.87
C VAL A 81 -1.21 8.90 -15.74
N GLU A 82 -0.95 10.10 -15.24
CA GLU A 82 -1.15 11.32 -16.01
C GLU A 82 0.21 11.98 -16.22
N VAL A 83 0.52 12.29 -17.46
CA VAL A 83 1.73 13.02 -17.80
C VAL A 83 1.38 14.50 -17.85
N VAL A 84 2.03 15.26 -16.96
CA VAL A 84 1.81 16.70 -16.88
C VAL A 84 3.10 17.46 -17.11
N ALA A 85 3.00 18.66 -17.62
CA ALA A 85 4.16 19.53 -17.80
C ALA A 85 4.73 19.91 -16.43
N ALA A 86 6.05 19.82 -16.33
CA ALA A 86 6.74 20.17 -15.09
C ALA A 86 6.76 21.69 -14.88
#